data_95dcc70272aab7fe403281e99ced3ea7
#
_entry.id   95dcc70272aab7fe403281e99ced3ea7
#
_cell.length_a   1.000
_cell.length_b   1.000
_cell.length_c   1.000
_cell.angle_alpha   90.00
_cell.angle_beta   90.00
_cell.angle_gamma   90.00
#
_symmetry.space_group_name_H-M   'P 1'
#
loop_
_entity.id
_entity.type
_entity.pdbx_description
1 polymer ?
#
loop_
_entity_poly.entity_id
_entity_poly.type
_entity_poly.pdbx_seq_one_letter_code
_entity_poly.pdbx_strand_id
1 'polypeptide(L)'
;IGSRLFPDACISHHSAFEALGYADKPSNDIYVVTKSRFTDFKYNGVFYRHVDKRTEVSAERVDGARVTTLEQTIVDSIHNFEKIAGLEEVVRCILRAPRPDAEKLLLCLARYGNGFLYQKCGYVLEQLQEYVDLPKSFYRECREHCPSTVRYMAKDAGGLVYSRGWGIYAPELRK
;
A
#
# COMPACT_ATOMS: atom_id res chain seq x y z
N ILE A 1 17.77 -8.98 -8.22
CA ILE A 1 18.81 -8.08 -7.67
C ILE A 1 18.23 -7.33 -6.47
N GLY A 2 17.09 -6.60 -6.59
CA GLY A 2 16.57 -5.74 -5.53
C GLY A 2 16.49 -6.37 -4.13
N SER A 3 15.90 -7.57 -4.00
CA SER A 3 15.77 -8.28 -2.71
C SER A 3 17.06 -8.93 -2.20
N ARG A 4 18.14 -8.88 -2.99
CA ARG A 4 19.47 -9.42 -2.61
C ARG A 4 20.47 -8.33 -2.28
N LEU A 5 20.09 -7.06 -2.35
CA LEU A 5 20.98 -5.94 -2.03
C LEU A 5 21.38 -5.95 -0.56
N PHE A 6 20.45 -6.28 0.34
CA PHE A 6 20.67 -6.34 1.77
C PHE A 6 19.88 -7.51 2.38
N PRO A 7 20.30 -8.05 3.53
CA PRO A 7 19.63 -9.20 4.16
C PRO A 7 18.14 -8.96 4.51
N ASP A 8 17.78 -7.70 4.80
CA ASP A 8 16.42 -7.30 5.14
C ASP A 8 15.63 -6.72 3.97
N ALA A 9 16.25 -6.61 2.79
CA ALA A 9 15.65 -6.02 1.61
C ALA A 9 14.44 -6.82 1.11
N CYS A 10 13.39 -6.10 0.74
CA CYS A 10 12.14 -6.67 0.26
C CYS A 10 11.59 -5.81 -0.89
N ILE A 11 11.12 -6.43 -1.95
CA ILE A 11 10.40 -5.75 -3.03
C ILE A 11 9.03 -5.32 -2.49
N SER A 12 8.63 -4.08 -2.74
CA SER A 12 7.41 -3.49 -2.18
C SER A 12 6.64 -2.65 -3.21
N HIS A 13 5.49 -2.10 -2.80
CA HIS A 13 4.66 -1.19 -3.57
C HIS A 13 4.27 -1.77 -4.94
N HIS A 14 4.33 -0.97 -6.01
CA HIS A 14 3.98 -1.41 -7.36
C HIS A 14 4.76 -2.64 -7.81
N SER A 15 6.06 -2.68 -7.53
CA SER A 15 6.92 -3.81 -7.88
C SER A 15 6.52 -5.11 -7.18
N ALA A 16 5.93 -5.04 -5.99
CA ALA A 16 5.36 -6.20 -5.32
C ALA A 16 4.06 -6.65 -5.99
N PHE A 17 3.18 -5.74 -6.39
CA PHE A 17 2.00 -6.08 -7.17
C PHE A 17 2.37 -6.73 -8.51
N GLU A 18 3.42 -6.25 -9.19
CA GLU A 18 3.94 -6.89 -10.40
C GLU A 18 4.44 -8.31 -10.12
N ALA A 19 5.28 -8.47 -9.11
CA ALA A 19 5.85 -9.77 -8.74
C ALA A 19 4.78 -10.79 -8.33
N LEU A 20 3.71 -10.33 -7.69
CA LEU A 20 2.54 -11.13 -7.31
C LEU A 20 1.56 -11.38 -8.47
N GLY A 21 1.75 -10.71 -9.61
CA GLY A 21 0.90 -10.89 -10.81
C GLY A 21 -0.37 -10.03 -10.83
N TYR A 22 -0.45 -8.95 -10.04
CA TYR A 22 -1.65 -8.11 -9.90
C TYR A 22 -1.53 -6.73 -10.56
N ALA A 23 -0.41 -6.42 -11.21
CA ALA A 23 -0.24 -5.20 -11.99
C ALA A 23 -0.23 -5.50 -13.49
N ASP A 24 -0.94 -4.67 -14.28
CA ASP A 24 -1.01 -4.83 -15.75
C ASP A 24 0.19 -4.26 -16.47
N LYS A 25 0.68 -3.15 -15.97
CA LYS A 25 1.71 -2.38 -16.64
C LYS A 25 3.03 -2.61 -15.92
N PRO A 26 4.04 -3.15 -16.62
CA PRO A 26 5.37 -3.23 -16.05
C PRO A 26 5.88 -1.82 -15.78
N SER A 27 6.50 -1.63 -14.62
CA SER A 27 7.22 -0.41 -14.26
C SER A 27 8.71 -0.61 -14.46
N ASN A 28 9.40 0.43 -14.88
CA ASN A 28 10.86 0.42 -14.86
C ASN A 28 11.44 0.76 -13.48
N ASP A 29 10.59 1.02 -12.49
CA ASP A 29 10.98 1.29 -11.12
C ASP A 29 10.76 0.06 -10.24
N ILE A 30 11.79 -0.36 -9.50
CA ILE A 30 11.70 -1.39 -8.48
C ILE A 30 11.89 -0.73 -7.11
N TYR A 31 10.83 -0.77 -6.31
CA TYR A 31 10.85 -0.26 -4.93
C TYR A 31 11.38 -1.32 -3.98
N VAL A 32 12.43 -0.97 -3.23
CA VAL A 32 13.10 -1.85 -2.29
C VAL A 32 13.00 -1.25 -0.89
N VAL A 33 12.23 -1.89 -0.02
CA VAL A 33 12.13 -1.54 1.39
C VAL A 33 13.23 -2.22 2.18
N THR A 34 14.03 -1.43 2.91
CA THR A 34 15.15 -1.90 3.72
C THR A 34 15.53 -0.86 4.77
N LYS A 35 16.14 -1.29 5.90
CA LYS A 35 16.75 -0.40 6.89
C LYS A 35 18.08 0.19 6.40
N SER A 36 18.75 -0.50 5.48
CA SER A 36 20.02 -0.07 4.91
C SER A 36 19.80 0.99 3.85
N ARG A 37 20.33 2.18 4.07
CA ARG A 37 20.21 3.27 3.09
C ARG A 37 21.08 3.02 1.88
N PHE A 38 20.51 3.23 0.69
CA PHE A 38 21.25 3.34 -0.56
C PHE A 38 20.68 4.48 -1.41
N THR A 39 21.50 5.05 -2.27
CA THR A 39 21.04 6.04 -3.23
C THR A 39 20.35 5.32 -4.40
N ASP A 40 19.22 5.83 -4.85
CA ASP A 40 18.54 5.31 -6.03
C ASP A 40 19.52 5.18 -7.20
N PHE A 41 19.49 4.07 -7.90
CA PHE A 41 20.39 3.79 -9.01
C PHE A 41 19.68 3.09 -10.16
N LYS A 42 20.27 3.18 -11.35
CA LYS A 42 19.81 2.49 -12.56
C LYS A 42 20.74 1.34 -12.91
N TYR A 43 20.17 0.18 -13.17
CA TYR A 43 20.90 -0.99 -13.64
C TYR A 43 20.07 -1.73 -14.70
N ASN A 44 20.69 -2.00 -15.87
CA ASN A 44 20.03 -2.67 -17.01
C ASN A 44 18.67 -2.07 -17.40
N GLY A 45 18.55 -0.73 -17.41
CA GLY A 45 17.31 -0.05 -17.76
C GLY A 45 16.29 0.09 -16.64
N VAL A 46 16.50 -0.57 -15.51
CA VAL A 46 15.60 -0.58 -14.34
C VAL A 46 16.12 0.37 -13.27
N PHE A 47 15.25 1.18 -12.70
CA PHE A 47 15.55 2.05 -11.56
C PHE A 47 15.22 1.33 -10.24
N TYR A 48 16.20 1.28 -9.35
CA TYR A 48 16.05 0.76 -7.99
C TYR A 48 15.84 1.92 -7.04
N ARG A 49 14.66 1.97 -6.42
CA ARG A 49 14.19 3.04 -5.55
C ARG A 49 14.23 2.59 -4.09
N HIS A 50 14.90 3.37 -3.26
CA HIS A 50 14.95 3.11 -1.83
C HIS A 50 13.64 3.50 -1.13
N VAL A 51 13.16 2.63 -0.27
CA VAL A 51 12.06 2.92 0.67
C VAL A 51 12.54 2.60 2.08
N ASP A 52 12.46 3.59 2.97
CA ASP A 52 12.83 3.40 4.37
C ASP A 52 11.94 2.35 5.05
N LYS A 53 12.56 1.32 5.60
CA LYS A 53 11.88 0.33 6.44
C LYS A 53 11.68 0.89 7.85
N ARG A 54 10.50 1.46 8.09
CA ARG A 54 10.15 2.07 9.39
C ARG A 54 9.60 1.08 10.40
N THR A 55 9.15 -0.09 9.94
CA THR A 55 8.58 -1.15 10.76
C THR A 55 8.88 -2.51 10.16
N GLU A 56 8.60 -3.58 10.86
CA GLU A 56 8.67 -4.92 10.28
C GLU A 56 7.59 -5.08 9.21
N VAL A 57 7.96 -5.71 8.10
CA VAL A 57 7.07 -5.96 6.96
C VAL A 57 6.81 -7.45 6.81
N SER A 58 5.57 -7.79 6.50
CA SER A 58 5.21 -9.15 6.11
C SER A 58 5.69 -9.41 4.69
N ALA A 59 6.42 -10.49 4.48
CA ALA A 59 7.03 -10.83 3.20
C ALA A 59 6.99 -12.33 2.92
N GLU A 60 6.97 -12.67 1.63
CA GLU A 60 7.02 -14.03 1.11
C GLU A 60 8.07 -14.15 0.00
N ARG A 61 8.33 -15.36 -0.48
CA ARG A 61 9.25 -15.59 -1.60
C ARG A 61 8.48 -15.83 -2.89
N VAL A 62 8.79 -15.03 -3.90
CA VAL A 62 8.27 -15.17 -5.26
C VAL A 62 9.47 -15.26 -6.20
N ASP A 63 9.60 -16.35 -6.93
CA ASP A 63 10.72 -16.60 -7.86
C ASP A 63 12.11 -16.34 -7.24
N GLY A 64 12.27 -16.72 -5.98
CA GLY A 64 13.50 -16.54 -5.21
C GLY A 64 13.77 -15.12 -4.71
N ALA A 65 12.90 -14.16 -5.04
CA ALA A 65 12.95 -12.81 -4.49
C ALA A 65 12.09 -12.70 -3.22
N ARG A 66 12.49 -11.86 -2.29
CA ARG A 66 11.68 -11.51 -1.13
C ARG A 66 10.77 -10.35 -1.50
N VAL A 67 9.46 -10.55 -1.36
CA VAL A 67 8.41 -9.62 -1.79
C VAL A 67 7.45 -9.40 -0.63
N THR A 68 6.94 -8.20 -0.43
CA THR A 68 5.89 -7.95 0.57
C THR A 68 4.63 -8.76 0.22
N THR A 69 3.96 -9.31 1.25
CA THR A 69 2.69 -10.02 1.06
C THR A 69 1.63 -9.10 0.47
N LEU A 70 0.54 -9.66 -0.05
CA LEU A 70 -0.56 -8.87 -0.62
C LEU A 70 -1.04 -7.78 0.35
N GLU A 71 -1.31 -8.14 1.60
CA GLU A 71 -1.85 -7.22 2.60
C GLU A 71 -0.85 -6.11 2.96
N GLN A 72 0.43 -6.47 3.12
CA GLN A 72 1.49 -5.49 3.32
C GLN A 72 1.60 -4.56 2.12
N THR A 73 1.55 -5.10 0.90
CA THR A 73 1.63 -4.33 -0.35
C THR A 73 0.47 -3.35 -0.46
N ILE A 74 -0.76 -3.77 -0.12
CA ILE A 74 -1.95 -2.90 -0.10
C ILE A 74 -1.75 -1.74 0.88
N VAL A 75 -1.35 -2.04 2.12
CA VAL A 75 -1.17 -1.02 3.16
C VAL A 75 -0.05 -0.04 2.79
N ASP A 76 1.11 -0.53 2.35
CA ASP A 76 2.24 0.28 1.90
C ASP A 76 1.87 1.19 0.74
N SER A 77 1.10 0.66 -0.21
CA SER A 77 0.68 1.37 -1.41
C SER A 77 -0.34 2.46 -1.13
N ILE A 78 -1.30 2.21 -0.26
CA ILE A 78 -2.24 3.24 0.22
C ILE A 78 -1.51 4.29 1.05
N HIS A 79 -0.49 3.89 1.82
CA HIS A 79 0.32 4.83 2.58
C HIS A 79 1.07 5.82 1.69
N ASN A 80 1.67 5.33 0.60
CA ASN A 80 2.51 6.09 -0.33
C ASN A 80 2.06 5.92 -1.79
N PHE A 81 0.80 6.14 -2.09
CA PHE A 81 0.26 5.97 -3.45
C PHE A 81 0.95 6.86 -4.51
N GLU A 82 1.58 7.96 -4.10
CA GLU A 82 2.38 8.80 -4.99
C GLU A 82 3.59 8.05 -5.60
N LYS A 83 4.10 7.01 -4.90
CA LYS A 83 5.18 6.14 -5.38
C LYS A 83 4.72 5.05 -6.34
N ILE A 84 3.42 5.00 -6.68
CA ILE A 84 2.80 3.95 -7.48
C ILE A 84 2.02 4.50 -8.67
N ALA A 85 2.37 5.64 -9.19
CA ALA A 85 1.59 6.31 -10.24
C ALA A 85 0.15 6.71 -9.80
N GLY A 86 -0.07 6.93 -8.48
CA GLY A 86 -1.30 7.46 -7.93
C GLY A 86 -2.27 6.41 -7.39
N LEU A 87 -3.32 6.90 -6.73
CA LEU A 87 -4.32 6.06 -6.06
C LEU A 87 -5.12 5.19 -7.04
N GLU A 88 -5.36 5.66 -8.27
CA GLU A 88 -6.06 4.90 -9.30
C GLU A 88 -5.32 3.60 -9.67
N GLU A 89 -3.98 3.63 -9.70
CA GLU A 89 -3.19 2.43 -9.96
C GLU A 89 -3.26 1.46 -8.79
N VAL A 90 -3.20 1.97 -7.55
CA VAL A 90 -3.40 1.13 -6.35
C VAL A 90 -4.76 0.41 -6.42
N VAL A 91 -5.82 1.14 -6.76
CA VAL A 91 -7.16 0.57 -6.91
C VAL A 91 -7.18 -0.52 -7.99
N ARG A 92 -6.61 -0.26 -9.17
CA ARG A 92 -6.53 -1.28 -10.24
C ARG A 92 -5.82 -2.55 -9.78
N CYS A 93 -4.70 -2.42 -9.08
CA CYS A 93 -3.98 -3.58 -8.54
C CYS A 93 -4.81 -4.35 -7.52
N ILE A 94 -5.50 -3.65 -6.60
CA ILE A 94 -6.38 -4.29 -5.61
C ILE A 94 -7.54 -5.04 -6.30
N LEU A 95 -8.15 -4.46 -7.32
CA LEU A 95 -9.26 -5.09 -8.06
C LEU A 95 -8.86 -6.37 -8.81
N ARG A 96 -7.57 -6.57 -9.07
CA ARG A 96 -7.03 -7.77 -9.73
C ARG A 96 -6.52 -8.81 -8.75
N ALA A 97 -6.23 -8.38 -7.53
CA ALA A 97 -5.74 -9.25 -6.48
C ALA A 97 -6.87 -10.15 -5.93
N PRO A 98 -6.55 -11.29 -5.33
CA PRO A 98 -7.51 -12.03 -4.53
C PRO A 98 -7.97 -11.19 -3.33
N ARG A 99 -9.05 -11.64 -2.69
CA ARG A 99 -9.56 -11.00 -1.47
C ARG A 99 -8.49 -11.00 -0.39
N PRO A 100 -8.15 -9.83 0.18
CA PRO A 100 -7.15 -9.75 1.23
C PRO A 100 -7.71 -10.28 2.56
N ASP A 101 -6.82 -10.76 3.41
CA ASP A 101 -7.14 -11.21 4.75
C ASP A 101 -7.23 -10.03 5.73
N ALA A 102 -8.38 -9.89 6.42
CA ALA A 102 -8.64 -8.78 7.33
C ALA A 102 -7.68 -8.73 8.52
N GLU A 103 -7.33 -9.88 9.11
CA GLU A 103 -6.44 -9.94 10.27
C GLU A 103 -5.01 -9.57 9.88
N LYS A 104 -4.57 -10.01 8.70
CA LYS A 104 -3.25 -9.64 8.17
C LYS A 104 -3.15 -8.16 7.81
N LEU A 105 -4.23 -7.56 7.27
CA LEU A 105 -4.30 -6.11 7.04
C LEU A 105 -4.19 -5.35 8.36
N LEU A 106 -4.95 -5.74 9.39
CA LEU A 106 -4.91 -5.12 10.71
C LEU A 106 -3.54 -5.26 11.36
N LEU A 107 -2.87 -6.41 11.21
CA LEU A 107 -1.51 -6.61 11.69
C LEU A 107 -0.52 -5.63 11.04
N CYS A 108 -0.62 -5.43 9.72
CA CYS A 108 0.22 -4.47 9.00
C CYS A 108 -0.05 -3.03 9.47
N LEU A 109 -1.32 -2.65 9.64
CA LEU A 109 -1.71 -1.33 10.15
C LEU A 109 -1.22 -1.11 11.58
N ALA A 110 -1.35 -2.11 12.46
CA ALA A 110 -0.88 -2.03 13.85
C ALA A 110 0.63 -1.81 13.95
N ARG A 111 1.42 -2.44 13.09
CA ARG A 111 2.87 -2.25 13.02
C ARG A 111 3.26 -0.82 12.62
N TYR A 112 2.50 -0.18 11.76
CA TYR A 112 2.70 1.23 11.44
C TYR A 112 2.33 2.15 12.61
N GLY A 113 1.30 1.81 13.40
CA GLY A 113 0.84 2.61 14.53
C GLY A 113 0.38 4.02 14.12
N ASN A 114 -0.13 4.19 12.91
CA ASN A 114 -0.47 5.48 12.31
C ASN A 114 -1.98 5.58 12.09
N GLY A 115 -2.67 6.35 12.93
CA GLY A 115 -4.12 6.52 12.83
C GLY A 115 -4.61 7.07 11.50
N PHE A 116 -3.85 7.95 10.86
CA PHE A 116 -4.19 8.44 9.51
C PHE A 116 -4.09 7.34 8.45
N LEU A 117 -3.19 6.37 8.62
CA LEU A 117 -3.10 5.23 7.71
C LEU A 117 -4.31 4.30 7.87
N TYR A 118 -4.78 4.04 9.10
CA TYR A 118 -6.04 3.33 9.33
C TYR A 118 -7.22 4.04 8.64
N GLN A 119 -7.28 5.35 8.74
CA GLN A 119 -8.31 6.18 8.10
C GLN A 119 -8.28 6.05 6.58
N LYS A 120 -7.09 6.15 5.96
CA LYS A 120 -6.91 6.00 4.51
C LYS A 120 -7.28 4.59 4.03
N CYS A 121 -6.74 3.56 4.69
CA CYS A 121 -7.00 2.17 4.32
C CYS A 121 -8.48 1.82 4.49
N GLY A 122 -9.10 2.22 5.60
CA GLY A 122 -10.52 2.00 5.82
C GLY A 122 -11.38 2.64 4.75
N TYR A 123 -11.11 3.92 4.41
CA TYR A 123 -11.82 4.63 3.35
C TYR A 123 -11.69 3.93 1.99
N VAL A 124 -10.46 3.64 1.55
CA VAL A 124 -10.20 3.04 0.24
C VAL A 124 -10.84 1.66 0.13
N LEU A 125 -10.62 0.80 1.13
CA LEU A 125 -11.12 -0.57 1.10
C LEU A 125 -12.65 -0.65 1.24
N GLU A 126 -13.27 0.28 1.99
CA GLU A 126 -14.75 0.35 2.06
C GLU A 126 -15.37 0.75 0.71
N GLN A 127 -14.72 1.65 -0.07
CA GLN A 127 -15.15 1.96 -1.44
C GLN A 127 -15.06 0.74 -2.37
N LEU A 128 -14.19 -0.22 -2.06
CA LEU A 128 -13.96 -1.44 -2.84
C LEU A 128 -14.61 -2.68 -2.20
N GLN A 129 -15.55 -2.49 -1.26
CA GLN A 129 -16.13 -3.58 -0.45
C GLN A 129 -16.68 -4.75 -1.28
N GLU A 130 -17.29 -4.49 -2.42
CA GLU A 130 -17.82 -5.53 -3.32
C GLU A 130 -16.73 -6.51 -3.81
N TYR A 131 -15.48 -6.04 -3.89
CA TYR A 131 -14.33 -6.80 -4.38
C TYR A 131 -13.50 -7.40 -3.26
N VAL A 132 -13.25 -6.63 -2.19
CA VAL A 132 -12.37 -7.07 -1.09
C VAL A 132 -13.10 -7.93 -0.06
N ASP A 133 -14.43 -7.78 0.06
CA ASP A 133 -15.31 -8.57 0.95
C ASP A 133 -14.82 -8.66 2.40
N LEU A 134 -14.38 -7.53 2.94
CA LEU A 134 -13.89 -7.46 4.31
C LEU A 134 -15.05 -7.42 5.33
N PRO A 135 -14.88 -8.03 6.50
CA PRO A 135 -15.92 -8.04 7.53
C PRO A 135 -16.12 -6.63 8.13
N LYS A 136 -17.34 -6.34 8.59
CA LYS A 136 -17.66 -5.05 9.23
C LYS A 136 -16.78 -4.75 10.46
N SER A 137 -16.28 -5.78 11.13
CA SER A 137 -15.33 -5.66 12.24
C SER A 137 -14.01 -5.01 11.83
N PHE A 138 -13.51 -5.28 10.61
CA PHE A 138 -12.33 -4.62 10.07
C PHE A 138 -12.50 -3.09 10.01
N TYR A 139 -13.60 -2.62 9.44
CA TYR A 139 -13.87 -1.18 9.32
C TYR A 139 -14.13 -0.51 10.66
N ARG A 140 -14.76 -1.22 11.60
CA ARG A 140 -14.93 -0.75 12.99
C ARG A 140 -13.57 -0.55 13.65
N GLU A 141 -12.69 -1.53 13.59
CA GLU A 141 -11.33 -1.45 14.12
C GLU A 141 -10.55 -0.28 13.50
N CYS A 142 -10.63 -0.12 12.19
CA CYS A 142 -10.00 1.03 11.52
C CYS A 142 -10.53 2.37 12.05
N ARG A 143 -11.85 2.49 12.28
CA ARG A 143 -12.46 3.73 12.81
C ARG A 143 -12.03 4.04 14.24
N GLU A 144 -11.85 3.03 15.07
CA GLU A 144 -11.38 3.18 16.46
C GLU A 144 -9.97 3.79 16.54
N HIS A 145 -9.16 3.58 15.50
CA HIS A 145 -7.79 4.13 15.40
C HIS A 145 -7.71 5.44 14.62
N CYS A 146 -8.81 5.92 14.03
CA CYS A 146 -8.81 7.17 13.26
C CYS A 146 -8.51 8.38 14.15
N PRO A 147 -7.76 9.38 13.63
CA PRO A 147 -7.58 10.64 14.34
C PRO A 147 -8.92 11.38 14.49
N SER A 148 -9.08 12.13 15.57
CA SER A 148 -10.27 12.97 15.81
C SER A 148 -10.37 14.17 14.88
N THR A 149 -9.27 14.54 14.23
CA THR A 149 -9.17 15.69 13.31
C THR A 149 -9.42 15.28 11.87
N VAL A 150 -10.11 16.15 11.11
CA VAL A 150 -10.27 15.98 9.67
C VAL A 150 -8.92 16.00 8.96
N ARG A 151 -8.72 15.08 8.05
CA ARG A 151 -7.50 14.93 7.26
C ARG A 151 -7.77 15.02 5.76
N TYR A 152 -6.73 15.34 5.01
CA TYR A 152 -6.75 15.38 3.54
C TYR A 152 -5.85 14.28 3.01
N MET A 153 -6.39 13.42 2.14
CA MET A 153 -5.65 12.29 1.58
C MET A 153 -4.58 12.72 0.58
N ALA A 154 -4.81 13.81 -0.14
CA ALA A 154 -3.85 14.42 -1.06
C ALA A 154 -3.71 15.92 -0.78
N LYS A 155 -2.55 16.48 -1.13
CA LYS A 155 -2.25 17.91 -0.93
C LYS A 155 -2.93 18.80 -1.98
N ASP A 156 -3.04 18.33 -3.22
CA ASP A 156 -3.70 19.04 -4.31
C ASP A 156 -5.17 18.62 -4.39
N ALA A 157 -6.01 19.49 -3.89
CA ALA A 157 -7.39 19.22 -3.52
C ALA A 157 -8.40 19.31 -4.68
N GLY A 158 -7.95 19.23 -5.94
CA GLY A 158 -8.89 19.15 -7.07
C GLY A 158 -9.69 17.86 -7.05
N GLY A 159 -11.00 17.95 -6.74
CA GLY A 159 -11.89 16.79 -6.79
C GLY A 159 -11.93 15.92 -5.54
N LEU A 160 -11.48 16.44 -4.37
CA LEU A 160 -11.66 15.74 -3.10
C LEU A 160 -13.10 15.89 -2.59
N VAL A 161 -13.68 14.79 -2.14
CA VAL A 161 -15.02 14.72 -1.52
C VAL A 161 -14.86 14.40 -0.05
N TYR A 162 -15.66 15.06 0.80
CA TYR A 162 -15.65 14.79 2.23
C TYR A 162 -16.42 13.52 2.55
N SER A 163 -15.72 12.54 3.12
CA SER A 163 -16.33 11.34 3.68
C SER A 163 -16.60 11.53 5.17
N ARG A 164 -17.89 11.74 5.52
CA ARG A 164 -18.32 11.94 6.91
C ARG A 164 -18.01 10.71 7.79
N GLY A 165 -18.17 9.50 7.24
CA GLY A 165 -17.96 8.25 7.97
C GLY A 165 -16.50 7.99 8.33
N TRP A 166 -15.57 8.66 7.64
CA TRP A 166 -14.13 8.53 7.85
C TRP A 166 -13.46 9.84 8.31
N GLY A 167 -14.16 10.98 8.29
CA GLY A 167 -13.57 12.27 8.64
C GLY A 167 -12.40 12.68 7.74
N ILE A 168 -12.47 12.35 6.45
CA ILE A 168 -11.38 12.55 5.48
C ILE A 168 -11.88 13.23 4.20
N TYR A 169 -11.09 14.13 3.66
CA TYR A 169 -11.22 14.59 2.27
C TYR A 169 -10.38 13.68 1.38
N ALA A 170 -11.02 12.97 0.48
CA ALA A 170 -10.37 12.00 -0.39
C ALA A 170 -10.99 12.01 -1.79
N PRO A 171 -10.25 11.58 -2.84
CA PRO A 171 -10.82 11.43 -4.16
C PRO A 171 -11.90 10.33 -4.16
N GLU A 172 -12.95 10.54 -4.93
CA GLU A 172 -13.94 9.50 -5.21
C GLU A 172 -13.29 8.43 -6.12
N LEU A 173 -13.34 7.18 -5.69
CA LEU A 173 -12.69 6.11 -6.45
C LEU A 173 -13.55 5.71 -7.63
N ARG A 174 -12.99 5.79 -8.84
CA ARG A 174 -13.59 5.21 -10.04
C ARG A 174 -13.24 3.73 -10.10
N LYS A 175 -14.26 2.89 -10.10
CA LYS A 175 -14.13 1.42 -10.22
C LYS A 175 -14.00 0.99 -11.67
#